data_a51d205acf57c41a5384d6e754605fa4
#
_entry.id   a51d205acf57c41a5384d6e754605fa4
#
_cell.length_a   1.000
_cell.length_b   1.000
_cell.length_c   1.000
_cell.angle_alpha   90.00
_cell.angle_beta   90.00
_cell.angle_gamma   90.00
#
_symmetry.space_group_name_H-M   'P 1'
#
loop_
_entity.id
_entity.type
_entity.pdbx_description
1 polymer ?
#
loop_
_entity_poly.entity_id
_entity_poly.type
_entity_poly.pdbx_seq_one_letter_code
_entity_poly.pdbx_strand_id
1 'polypeptide(L)'
;MKKSSHGEEKATPVRTRQAWFRRIEKALQSAVPGFETLRLEVDKAGQPHLIAGYRNWRRNPSEQNETDFSDGTLRLIGLLWTIISSPANGGVLLLEEPELSLNAAVVQKLASLLAMAQRGTSMQVILSTHSPELLDDEGIRPGEVLVLQVTSDATVANQLSEIVEVEAQISADLPLSEVVAELINPGDLTGLIKAARR
;
A
#
# COMPACT_ATOMS: atom_id res chain seq x y z
N MET A 1 -4.30 44.16 -12.11
CA MET A 1 -3.33 43.03 -12.10
C MET A 1 -3.19 42.53 -10.66
N LYS A 2 -3.87 41.45 -10.29
CA LYS A 2 -3.73 40.80 -8.96
C LYS A 2 -2.57 39.81 -9.07
N LYS A 3 -1.52 40.02 -8.27
CA LYS A 3 -0.43 39.05 -8.08
C LYS A 3 -1.04 37.81 -7.40
N SER A 4 -0.98 36.66 -8.10
CA SER A 4 -1.24 35.38 -7.47
C SER A 4 -0.12 35.11 -6.47
N SER A 5 -0.48 35.09 -5.19
CA SER A 5 0.40 34.59 -4.14
C SER A 5 0.56 33.08 -4.32
N HIS A 6 1.67 32.65 -4.86
CA HIS A 6 2.13 31.28 -4.69
C HIS A 6 2.36 31.09 -3.19
N GLY A 7 1.56 30.25 -2.56
CA GLY A 7 1.76 29.90 -1.16
C GLY A 7 3.14 29.26 -1.04
N GLU A 8 4.04 29.90 -0.30
CA GLU A 8 5.29 29.28 0.12
C GLU A 8 4.93 28.05 0.96
N GLU A 9 5.17 26.89 0.39
CA GLU A 9 5.04 25.60 1.07
C GLU A 9 6.08 25.62 2.21
N LYS A 10 5.62 25.83 3.45
CA LYS A 10 6.49 25.90 4.62
C LYS A 10 7.19 24.55 4.78
N ALA A 11 8.49 24.52 4.61
CA ALA A 11 9.30 23.32 4.77
C ALA A 11 9.01 22.66 6.13
N THR A 12 8.74 21.35 6.10
CA THR A 12 8.46 20.57 7.32
C THR A 12 9.62 20.70 8.32
N PRO A 13 9.35 21.02 9.59
CA PRO A 13 10.38 21.16 10.60
C PRO A 13 11.26 19.90 10.73
N VAL A 14 12.56 20.11 10.94
CA VAL A 14 13.55 19.00 11.06
C VAL A 14 13.13 17.96 12.12
N ARG A 15 12.64 18.43 13.28
CA ARG A 15 12.17 17.54 14.37
C ARG A 15 11.02 16.63 13.92
N THR A 16 10.09 17.16 13.13
CA THR A 16 8.95 16.40 12.59
C THR A 16 9.42 15.35 11.61
N ARG A 17 10.31 15.69 10.66
CA ARG A 17 10.90 14.73 9.73
C ARG A 17 11.65 13.62 10.46
N GLN A 18 12.43 13.93 11.46
CA GLN A 18 13.14 12.94 12.28
C GLN A 18 12.16 12.00 13.04
N ALA A 19 11.02 12.53 13.50
CA ALA A 19 9.99 11.71 14.12
C ALA A 19 9.35 10.74 13.11
N TRP A 20 9.12 11.18 11.87
CA TRP A 20 8.63 10.33 10.78
C TRP A 20 9.62 9.22 10.44
N PHE A 21 10.89 9.55 10.28
CA PHE A 21 11.94 8.55 10.02
C PHE A 21 12.00 7.47 11.10
N ARG A 22 11.94 7.84 12.38
CA ARG A 22 11.91 6.85 13.48
C ARG A 22 10.67 5.95 13.44
N ARG A 23 9.51 6.47 13.03
CA ARG A 23 8.29 5.65 12.88
C ARG A 23 8.43 4.68 11.72
N ILE A 24 8.97 5.12 10.59
CA ILE A 24 9.23 4.29 9.41
C ILE A 24 10.26 3.19 9.76
N GLU A 25 11.37 3.56 10.37
CA GLU A 25 12.41 2.62 10.82
C GLU A 25 11.80 1.51 11.68
N LYS A 26 10.99 1.88 12.68
CA LYS A 26 10.34 0.92 13.56
C LYS A 26 9.37 -0.02 12.82
N ALA A 27 8.65 0.48 11.83
CA ALA A 27 7.78 -0.34 11.00
C ALA A 27 8.58 -1.31 10.11
N LEU A 28 9.69 -0.83 9.51
CA LEU A 28 10.58 -1.65 8.69
C LEU A 28 11.26 -2.75 9.51
N GLN A 29 11.66 -2.49 10.74
CA GLN A 29 12.21 -3.50 11.66
C GLN A 29 11.24 -4.66 11.89
N SER A 30 9.94 -4.43 11.81
CA SER A 30 8.92 -5.46 11.95
C SER A 30 8.57 -6.16 10.63
N ALA A 31 8.73 -5.50 9.50
CA ALA A 31 8.26 -5.96 8.21
C ALA A 31 9.38 -6.55 7.31
N VAL A 32 10.62 -6.12 7.51
CA VAL A 32 11.76 -6.48 6.66
C VAL A 32 12.77 -7.30 7.46
N PRO A 33 13.02 -8.57 7.10
CA PRO A 33 13.93 -9.42 7.82
C PRO A 33 15.35 -8.83 7.94
N GLY A 34 15.85 -8.79 9.17
CA GLY A 34 17.21 -8.30 9.44
C GLY A 34 17.40 -6.78 9.38
N PHE A 35 16.36 -6.01 9.08
CA PHE A 35 16.42 -4.55 9.04
C PHE A 35 16.68 -3.98 10.46
N GLU A 36 17.63 -3.07 10.61
CA GLU A 36 18.01 -2.49 11.92
C GLU A 36 17.86 -0.97 11.96
N THR A 37 18.36 -0.26 10.96
CA THR A 37 18.39 1.22 10.97
C THR A 37 18.00 1.82 9.64
N LEU A 38 17.42 3.03 9.69
CA LEU A 38 17.18 3.87 8.51
C LEU A 38 17.66 5.29 8.81
N ARG A 39 18.51 5.82 7.95
CA ARG A 39 18.98 7.20 8.07
C ARG A 39 19.03 7.90 6.72
N LEU A 40 18.95 9.21 6.77
CA LEU A 40 19.17 10.08 5.62
C LEU A 40 20.58 10.64 5.70
N GLU A 41 21.37 10.44 4.68
CA GLU A 41 22.69 11.06 4.51
C GLU A 41 22.69 11.97 3.30
N VAL A 42 23.51 13.01 3.34
CA VAL A 42 23.71 13.91 2.21
C VAL A 42 25.13 13.74 1.73
N ASP A 43 25.30 13.45 0.45
CA ASP A 43 26.63 13.27 -0.14
C ASP A 43 27.36 14.60 -0.33
N LYS A 44 28.60 14.54 -0.83
CA LYS A 44 29.43 15.72 -1.08
C LYS A 44 28.89 16.65 -2.17
N ALA A 45 28.00 16.14 -3.02
CA ALA A 45 27.32 16.91 -4.07
C ALA A 45 26.01 17.55 -3.57
N GLY A 46 25.64 17.30 -2.30
CA GLY A 46 24.39 17.78 -1.70
C GLY A 46 23.17 16.91 -2.00
N GLN A 47 23.35 15.71 -2.57
CA GLN A 47 22.27 14.78 -2.86
C GLN A 47 21.90 13.95 -1.62
N PRO A 48 20.61 13.85 -1.28
CA PRO A 48 20.14 13.02 -0.18
C PRO A 48 20.10 11.54 -0.57
N HIS A 49 20.56 10.67 0.34
CA HIS A 49 20.53 9.21 0.19
C HIS A 49 19.89 8.57 1.42
N LEU A 50 19.09 7.52 1.19
CA LEU A 50 18.60 6.67 2.26
C LEU A 50 19.62 5.55 2.50
N ILE A 51 20.10 5.43 3.73
CA ILE A 51 20.99 4.37 4.14
C ILE A 51 20.29 3.48 5.14
N ALA A 52 20.25 2.18 4.85
CA ALA A 52 19.71 1.15 5.74
C ALA A 52 20.82 0.27 6.30
N GLY A 53 20.73 -0.05 7.59
CA GLY A 53 21.56 -1.05 8.23
C GLY A 53 20.81 -2.38 8.35
N TYR A 54 21.47 -3.47 7.96
CA TYR A 54 20.93 -4.83 8.07
C TYR A 54 21.80 -5.69 8.97
N ARG A 55 21.16 -6.46 9.86
CA ARG A 55 21.84 -7.49 10.65
C ARG A 55 22.44 -8.54 9.73
N ASN A 56 23.69 -8.87 9.97
CA ASN A 56 24.36 -9.98 9.32
C ASN A 56 25.11 -10.82 10.37
N TRP A 57 25.77 -11.88 9.93
CA TRP A 57 26.59 -12.73 10.79
C TRP A 57 27.86 -12.05 11.33
N ARG A 58 28.23 -10.90 10.78
CA ARG A 58 29.40 -10.12 11.20
C ARG A 58 29.01 -9.18 12.35
N ARG A 59 30.00 -8.70 13.08
CA ARG A 59 29.82 -7.84 14.25
C ARG A 59 29.23 -6.46 13.90
N ASN A 60 29.47 -5.96 12.69
CA ASN A 60 28.92 -4.71 12.20
C ASN A 60 27.81 -4.99 11.19
N PRO A 61 26.68 -4.25 11.24
CA PRO A 61 25.63 -4.33 10.24
C PRO A 61 26.20 -4.09 8.83
N SER A 62 25.62 -4.70 7.81
CA SER A 62 25.87 -4.32 6.44
C SER A 62 25.02 -3.09 6.11
N GLU A 63 25.64 -2.08 5.51
CA GLU A 63 24.93 -0.91 5.04
C GLU A 63 24.60 -1.03 3.57
N GLN A 64 23.42 -0.60 3.21
CA GLN A 64 22.91 -0.51 1.84
C GLN A 64 22.35 0.89 1.61
N ASN A 65 22.51 1.40 0.42
CA ASN A 65 21.83 2.62 0.00
C ASN A 65 20.54 2.29 -0.75
N GLU A 66 19.74 3.28 -1.08
CA GLU A 66 18.43 3.09 -1.73
C GLU A 66 18.50 2.34 -3.06
N THR A 67 19.65 2.36 -3.76
CA THR A 67 19.81 1.62 -5.03
C THR A 67 19.94 0.11 -4.84
N ASP A 68 20.28 -0.31 -3.62
CA ASP A 68 20.45 -1.72 -3.25
C ASP A 68 19.20 -2.30 -2.57
N PHE A 69 18.18 -1.45 -2.29
CA PHE A 69 16.95 -1.91 -1.65
C PHE A 69 16.13 -2.73 -2.63
N SER A 70 15.40 -3.73 -2.09
CA SER A 70 14.39 -4.41 -2.87
C SER A 70 13.23 -3.46 -3.21
N ASP A 71 12.54 -3.71 -4.32
CA ASP A 71 11.36 -2.94 -4.72
C ASP A 71 10.30 -2.92 -3.60
N GLY A 72 10.10 -4.03 -2.91
CA GLY A 72 9.19 -4.12 -1.78
C GLY A 72 9.60 -3.22 -0.61
N THR A 73 10.89 -3.15 -0.30
CA THR A 73 11.39 -2.24 0.74
C THR A 73 11.17 -0.77 0.36
N LEU A 74 11.47 -0.39 -0.88
CA LEU A 74 11.25 0.97 -1.38
C LEU A 74 9.76 1.34 -1.37
N ARG A 75 8.89 0.45 -1.84
CA ARG A 75 7.44 0.66 -1.84
C ARG A 75 6.91 0.83 -0.41
N LEU A 76 7.34 -0.02 0.50
CA LEU A 76 6.92 0.07 1.90
C LEU A 76 7.38 1.38 2.56
N ILE A 77 8.61 1.83 2.29
CA ILE A 77 9.10 3.15 2.74
C ILE A 77 8.22 4.27 2.17
N GLY A 78 7.95 4.25 0.87
CA GLY A 78 7.13 5.25 0.20
C GLY A 78 5.69 5.30 0.74
N LEU A 79 5.07 4.14 0.93
CA LEU A 79 3.74 4.01 1.50
C LEU A 79 3.68 4.55 2.95
N LEU A 80 4.61 4.12 3.80
CA LEU A 80 4.71 4.60 5.18
C LEU A 80 4.97 6.09 5.24
N TRP A 81 5.84 6.61 4.37
CA TRP A 81 6.08 8.05 4.26
C TRP A 81 4.80 8.79 3.90
N THR A 82 4.08 8.35 2.87
CA THR A 82 2.82 8.95 2.42
C THR A 82 1.79 8.99 3.55
N ILE A 83 1.58 7.86 4.24
CA ILE A 83 0.64 7.76 5.35
C ILE A 83 1.05 8.67 6.51
N ILE A 84 2.32 8.65 6.93
CA ILE A 84 2.80 9.35 8.11
C ILE A 84 2.88 10.88 7.87
N SER A 85 3.13 11.31 6.63
CA SER A 85 3.23 12.72 6.26
C SER A 85 1.89 13.34 5.83
N SER A 86 0.85 12.53 5.66
CA SER A 86 -0.48 13.02 5.27
C SER A 86 -1.04 14.00 6.29
N PRO A 87 -1.65 15.11 5.85
CA PRO A 87 -2.21 16.10 6.75
C PRO A 87 -3.41 15.55 7.51
N ALA A 88 -3.54 15.90 8.80
CA ALA A 88 -4.67 15.49 9.62
C ALA A 88 -6.02 16.11 9.20
N ASN A 89 -5.98 17.15 8.36
CA ASN A 89 -7.16 17.96 8.01
C ASN A 89 -8.07 17.30 6.94
N GLY A 90 -7.82 16.05 6.59
CA GLY A 90 -8.60 15.35 5.58
C GLY A 90 -7.95 15.38 4.20
N GLY A 91 -8.68 14.84 3.24
CA GLY A 91 -8.25 14.67 1.85
C GLY A 91 -8.54 13.26 1.37
N VAL A 92 -8.26 12.99 0.12
CA VAL A 92 -8.39 11.66 -0.47
C VAL A 92 -6.99 11.15 -0.81
N LEU A 93 -6.65 9.97 -0.30
CA LEU A 93 -5.45 9.23 -0.66
C LEU A 93 -5.85 8.14 -1.65
N LEU A 94 -5.33 8.23 -2.86
CA LEU A 94 -5.53 7.23 -3.91
C LEU A 94 -4.28 6.37 -3.99
N LEU A 95 -4.44 5.05 -3.89
CA LEU A 95 -3.37 4.07 -3.97
C LEU A 95 -3.70 3.06 -5.07
N GLU A 96 -2.79 2.88 -6.01
CA GLU A 96 -2.90 1.87 -7.05
C GLU A 96 -1.98 0.70 -6.70
N GLU A 97 -2.60 -0.46 -6.49
CA GLU A 97 -1.92 -1.73 -6.15
C GLU A 97 -0.77 -1.54 -5.14
N PRO A 98 -1.05 -0.98 -3.94
CA PRO A 98 -0.01 -0.67 -2.97
C PRO A 98 0.72 -1.91 -2.44
N GLU A 99 0.14 -3.08 -2.60
CA GLU A 99 0.66 -4.38 -2.20
C GLU A 99 1.73 -4.95 -3.15
N LEU A 100 1.86 -4.46 -4.37
CA LEU A 100 2.83 -4.99 -5.34
C LEU A 100 4.24 -5.02 -4.77
N SER A 101 4.91 -6.15 -4.95
CA SER A 101 6.26 -6.42 -4.44
C SER A 101 6.39 -6.46 -2.90
N LEU A 102 5.29 -6.31 -2.16
CA LEU A 102 5.31 -6.49 -0.71
C LEU A 102 5.25 -7.98 -0.33
N ASN A 103 5.79 -8.31 0.83
CA ASN A 103 5.64 -9.65 1.40
C ASN A 103 4.17 -9.90 1.79
N ALA A 104 3.65 -11.10 1.53
CA ALA A 104 2.26 -11.46 1.82
C ALA A 104 1.85 -11.17 3.27
N ALA A 105 2.73 -11.40 4.25
CA ALA A 105 2.45 -11.08 5.65
C ALA A 105 2.28 -9.56 5.91
N VAL A 106 2.91 -8.71 5.11
CA VAL A 106 2.72 -7.25 5.15
C VAL A 106 1.40 -6.88 4.48
N VAL A 107 1.09 -7.52 3.33
CA VAL A 107 -0.16 -7.29 2.59
C VAL A 107 -1.37 -7.59 3.47
N GLN A 108 -1.37 -8.70 4.21
CA GLN A 108 -2.43 -9.07 5.15
C GLN A 108 -2.67 -8.06 6.29
N LYS A 109 -1.77 -7.09 6.49
CA LYS A 109 -1.91 -6.04 7.50
C LYS A 109 -2.08 -4.66 6.90
N LEU A 110 -2.14 -4.58 5.58
CA LEU A 110 -2.15 -3.30 4.88
C LEU A 110 -3.45 -2.52 5.11
N ALA A 111 -4.60 -3.18 5.03
CA ALA A 111 -5.90 -2.55 5.30
C ALA A 111 -5.99 -2.05 6.74
N SER A 112 -5.59 -2.87 7.71
CA SER A 112 -5.51 -2.48 9.12
C SER A 112 -4.58 -1.29 9.35
N LEU A 113 -3.43 -1.24 8.66
CA LEU A 113 -2.48 -0.13 8.74
C LEU A 113 -3.10 1.17 8.20
N LEU A 114 -3.80 1.11 7.06
CA LEU A 114 -4.50 2.25 6.47
C LEU A 114 -5.66 2.73 7.36
N ALA A 115 -6.46 1.82 7.90
CA ALA A 115 -7.54 2.13 8.83
C ALA A 115 -7.01 2.82 10.11
N MET A 116 -5.87 2.37 10.64
CA MET A 116 -5.22 3.04 11.77
C MET A 116 -4.74 4.45 11.41
N ALA A 117 -4.24 4.67 10.20
CA ALA A 117 -3.79 5.98 9.75
C ALA A 117 -4.94 6.98 9.59
N GLN A 118 -6.14 6.49 9.26
CA GLN A 118 -7.35 7.31 9.14
C GLN A 118 -7.93 7.73 10.51
N ARG A 119 -7.62 7.01 11.60
CA ARG A 119 -8.14 7.31 12.93
C ARG A 119 -7.77 8.72 13.39
N GLY A 120 -8.77 9.50 13.76
CA GLY A 120 -8.58 10.88 14.20
C GLY A 120 -8.27 11.88 13.09
N THR A 121 -8.42 11.46 11.84
CA THR A 121 -8.34 12.32 10.64
C THR A 121 -9.64 12.25 9.87
N SER A 122 -9.86 13.19 8.94
CA SER A 122 -10.94 13.12 7.94
C SER A 122 -10.42 12.63 6.58
N MET A 123 -9.30 11.89 6.57
CA MET A 123 -8.73 11.33 5.36
C MET A 123 -9.55 10.15 4.86
N GLN A 124 -9.91 10.16 3.59
CA GLN A 124 -10.46 9.01 2.88
C GLN A 124 -9.33 8.29 2.14
N VAL A 125 -9.30 6.97 2.22
CA VAL A 125 -8.38 6.15 1.43
C VAL A 125 -9.18 5.35 0.42
N ILE A 126 -8.78 5.41 -0.84
CA ILE A 126 -9.31 4.57 -1.93
C ILE A 126 -8.12 3.83 -2.52
N LEU A 127 -8.20 2.52 -2.59
CA LEU A 127 -7.14 1.71 -3.20
C LEU A 127 -7.71 0.75 -4.24
N SER A 128 -6.95 0.51 -5.30
CA SER A 128 -7.18 -0.61 -6.21
C SER A 128 -6.29 -1.79 -5.83
N THR A 129 -6.80 -3.01 -5.98
CA THR A 129 -6.05 -4.23 -5.69
C THR A 129 -6.53 -5.40 -6.52
N HIS A 130 -5.62 -6.32 -6.79
CA HIS A 130 -5.91 -7.68 -7.29
C HIS A 130 -5.46 -8.75 -6.27
N SER A 131 -5.10 -8.36 -5.04
CA SER A 131 -4.57 -9.27 -4.02
C SER A 131 -5.68 -9.91 -3.19
N PRO A 132 -5.84 -11.24 -3.25
CA PRO A 132 -6.71 -11.96 -2.33
C PRO A 132 -6.34 -11.72 -0.87
N GLU A 133 -5.04 -11.69 -0.56
CA GLU A 133 -4.53 -11.53 0.79
C GLU A 133 -4.97 -10.20 1.42
N LEU A 134 -5.10 -9.14 0.60
CA LEU A 134 -5.58 -7.85 1.08
C LEU A 134 -7.08 -7.89 1.37
N LEU A 135 -7.87 -8.54 0.51
CA LEU A 135 -9.32 -8.66 0.68
C LEU A 135 -9.70 -9.49 1.91
N ASP A 136 -8.83 -10.41 2.34
CA ASP A 136 -9.05 -11.25 3.51
C ASP A 136 -8.59 -10.61 4.84
N ASP A 137 -8.19 -9.33 4.85
CA ASP A 137 -7.96 -8.60 6.09
C ASP A 137 -9.29 -8.41 6.84
N GLU A 138 -9.35 -8.88 8.10
CA GLU A 138 -10.53 -8.80 8.98
C GLU A 138 -11.08 -7.37 9.15
N GLY A 139 -10.30 -6.36 8.80
CA GLY A 139 -10.68 -4.94 8.83
C GLY A 139 -11.52 -4.52 7.64
N ILE A 140 -11.61 -5.31 6.56
CA ILE A 140 -12.38 -4.99 5.34
C ILE A 140 -13.79 -5.55 5.45
N ARG A 141 -14.79 -4.70 5.15
CA ARG A 141 -16.20 -5.08 5.12
C ARG A 141 -16.71 -5.14 3.69
N PRO A 142 -17.70 -5.99 3.38
CA PRO A 142 -18.29 -6.06 2.04
C PRO A 142 -18.77 -4.71 1.50
N GLY A 143 -19.28 -3.84 2.38
CA GLY A 143 -19.71 -2.49 2.03
C GLY A 143 -18.58 -1.51 1.71
N GLU A 144 -17.31 -1.89 1.90
CA GLU A 144 -16.13 -1.09 1.58
C GLU A 144 -15.46 -1.55 0.26
N VAL A 145 -15.96 -2.64 -0.34
CA VAL A 145 -15.43 -3.24 -1.57
C VAL A 145 -16.29 -2.86 -2.76
N LEU A 146 -15.66 -2.23 -3.77
CA LEU A 146 -16.25 -1.99 -5.08
C LEU A 146 -15.67 -2.98 -6.08
N VAL A 147 -16.52 -3.81 -6.67
CA VAL A 147 -16.13 -4.76 -7.71
C VAL A 147 -16.32 -4.11 -9.08
N LEU A 148 -15.24 -4.07 -9.87
CA LEU A 148 -15.28 -3.56 -11.24
C LEU A 148 -15.43 -4.74 -12.20
N GLN A 149 -16.54 -4.79 -12.92
CA GLN A 149 -16.84 -5.83 -13.87
C GLN A 149 -16.91 -5.27 -15.29
N VAL A 150 -16.20 -5.91 -16.22
CA VAL A 150 -16.26 -5.56 -17.65
C VAL A 150 -17.46 -6.27 -18.25
N THR A 151 -18.38 -5.49 -18.83
CA THR A 151 -19.52 -5.96 -19.63
C THR A 151 -19.27 -5.72 -21.12
N SER A 152 -20.22 -6.16 -21.98
CA SER A 152 -20.14 -5.89 -23.43
C SER A 152 -20.07 -4.39 -23.77
N ASP A 153 -20.66 -3.56 -22.93
CA ASP A 153 -20.90 -2.15 -23.25
C ASP A 153 -20.07 -1.17 -22.40
N ALA A 154 -19.69 -1.59 -21.19
CA ALA A 154 -18.98 -0.71 -20.24
C ALA A 154 -18.30 -1.51 -19.10
N THR A 155 -17.49 -0.81 -18.32
CA THR A 155 -17.10 -1.27 -16.98
C THR A 155 -18.13 -0.77 -15.98
N VAL A 156 -18.69 -1.68 -15.19
CA VAL A 156 -19.67 -1.40 -14.14
C VAL A 156 -19.00 -1.56 -12.79
N ALA A 157 -19.26 -0.62 -11.88
CA ALA A 157 -18.79 -0.67 -10.51
C ALA A 157 -19.98 -1.01 -9.59
N ASN A 158 -19.89 -2.11 -8.87
CA ASN A 158 -20.91 -2.56 -7.93
C ASN A 158 -20.30 -2.66 -6.53
N GLN A 159 -21.02 -2.17 -5.52
CA GLN A 159 -20.65 -2.40 -4.14
C GLN A 159 -20.92 -3.87 -3.80
N LEU A 160 -19.93 -4.58 -3.25
CA LEU A 160 -20.03 -6.02 -3.03
C LEU A 160 -21.24 -6.40 -2.19
N SER A 161 -21.56 -5.60 -1.16
CA SER A 161 -22.73 -5.81 -0.29
C SER A 161 -24.08 -5.61 -0.98
N GLU A 162 -24.14 -5.05 -2.19
CA GLU A 162 -25.37 -4.80 -2.96
C GLU A 162 -25.57 -5.83 -4.07
N ILE A 163 -24.62 -6.74 -4.26
CA ILE A 163 -24.72 -7.82 -5.27
C ILE A 163 -25.54 -8.96 -4.68
N VAL A 164 -26.75 -9.17 -5.21
CA VAL A 164 -27.72 -10.16 -4.67
C VAL A 164 -27.18 -11.59 -4.77
N GLU A 165 -26.42 -11.90 -5.82
CA GLU A 165 -25.89 -13.23 -6.09
C GLU A 165 -24.89 -13.71 -5.02
N VAL A 166 -24.25 -12.79 -4.31
CA VAL A 166 -23.24 -13.11 -3.28
C VAL A 166 -23.74 -12.93 -1.85
N GLU A 167 -24.98 -12.48 -1.64
CA GLU A 167 -25.54 -12.26 -0.31
C GLU A 167 -25.47 -13.50 0.59
N ALA A 168 -25.77 -14.67 0.03
CA ALA A 168 -25.69 -15.94 0.74
C ALA A 168 -24.26 -16.31 1.13
N GLN A 169 -23.29 -16.05 0.25
CA GLN A 169 -21.86 -16.32 0.49
C GLN A 169 -21.31 -15.40 1.59
N ILE A 170 -21.64 -14.12 1.54
CA ILE A 170 -21.28 -13.13 2.58
C ILE A 170 -21.92 -13.53 3.92
N SER A 171 -23.19 -13.95 3.91
CA SER A 171 -23.90 -14.38 5.13
C SER A 171 -23.35 -15.68 5.71
N ALA A 172 -22.72 -16.52 4.89
CA ALA A 172 -22.05 -17.75 5.30
C ALA A 172 -20.59 -17.53 5.76
N ASP A 173 -20.15 -16.26 5.85
CA ASP A 173 -18.80 -15.88 6.28
C ASP A 173 -17.67 -16.44 5.40
N LEU A 174 -17.94 -16.58 4.07
CA LEU A 174 -16.88 -16.95 3.13
C LEU A 174 -15.85 -15.82 3.02
N PRO A 175 -14.56 -16.16 2.77
CA PRO A 175 -13.53 -15.16 2.51
C PRO A 175 -13.90 -14.21 1.37
N LEU A 176 -13.73 -12.91 1.56
CA LEU A 176 -14.08 -11.92 0.53
C LEU A 176 -13.27 -12.13 -0.76
N SER A 177 -12.05 -12.64 -0.65
CA SER A 177 -11.22 -13.01 -1.81
C SER A 177 -11.88 -14.09 -2.68
N GLU A 178 -12.49 -15.10 -2.09
CA GLU A 178 -13.19 -16.16 -2.82
C GLU A 178 -14.43 -15.61 -3.52
N VAL A 179 -15.24 -14.84 -2.81
CA VAL A 179 -16.46 -14.21 -3.34
C VAL A 179 -16.13 -13.29 -4.53
N VAL A 180 -15.11 -12.44 -4.38
CA VAL A 180 -14.70 -11.51 -5.45
C VAL A 180 -14.08 -12.27 -6.63
N ALA A 181 -13.27 -13.32 -6.38
CA ALA A 181 -12.65 -14.11 -7.43
C ALA A 181 -13.69 -14.75 -8.38
N GLU A 182 -14.82 -15.21 -7.86
CA GLU A 182 -15.92 -15.72 -8.68
C GLU A 182 -16.52 -14.65 -9.59
N LEU A 183 -16.68 -13.42 -9.08
CA LEU A 183 -17.29 -12.31 -9.82
C LEU A 183 -16.39 -11.75 -10.95
N ILE A 184 -15.06 -11.81 -10.78
CA ILE A 184 -14.10 -11.25 -11.73
C ILE A 184 -13.41 -12.33 -12.59
N ASN A 185 -13.81 -13.58 -12.45
CA ASN A 185 -13.21 -14.69 -13.22
C ASN A 185 -13.39 -14.45 -14.73
N PRO A 186 -12.31 -14.40 -15.52
CA PRO A 186 -12.40 -14.15 -16.96
C PRO A 186 -12.99 -15.33 -17.75
N GLY A 187 -13.31 -16.47 -17.11
CA GLY A 187 -13.89 -17.64 -17.73
C GLY A 187 -12.84 -18.51 -18.45
N ASP A 188 -13.08 -18.82 -19.73
CA ASP A 188 -12.24 -19.75 -20.50
C ASP A 188 -10.87 -19.17 -20.89
N LEU A 189 -9.81 -19.66 -20.25
CA LEU A 189 -8.41 -19.32 -20.55
C LEU A 189 -7.76 -20.28 -21.56
N THR A 190 -8.50 -21.16 -22.20
CA THR A 190 -7.98 -22.15 -23.17
C THR A 190 -7.23 -21.48 -24.33
N GLY A 191 -7.69 -20.29 -24.76
CA GLY A 191 -7.04 -19.49 -25.78
C GLY A 191 -5.64 -19.05 -25.41
N LEU A 192 -5.43 -18.64 -24.15
CA LEU A 192 -4.14 -18.22 -23.63
C LEU A 192 -3.13 -19.40 -23.65
N ILE A 193 -3.58 -20.58 -23.22
CA ILE A 193 -2.73 -21.79 -23.22
C ILE A 193 -2.39 -22.24 -24.65
N LYS A 194 -3.34 -22.15 -25.58
CA LYS A 194 -3.11 -22.49 -26.99
C LYS A 194 -2.10 -21.56 -27.65
N ALA A 195 -2.13 -20.26 -27.35
CA ALA A 195 -1.19 -19.28 -27.90
C ALA A 195 0.27 -19.53 -27.47
N ALA A 196 0.50 -20.19 -26.34
CA ALA A 196 1.83 -20.53 -25.84
C ALA A 196 2.40 -21.83 -26.46
N ARG A 197 1.62 -22.60 -27.20
CA ARG A 197 2.11 -23.80 -27.91
C ARG A 197 2.86 -23.39 -29.16
N ARG A 198 4.14 -23.80 -29.27
CA ARG A 198 4.98 -23.68 -30.47
C ARG A 198 4.60 -24.76 -31.46
#